data_8b08420d53e47b0e94c5fc13e6c64716
#
_entry.id   8b08420d53e47b0e94c5fc13e6c64716
#
_cell.length_a   1.000
_cell.length_b   1.000
_cell.length_c   1.000
_cell.angle_alpha   90.00
_cell.angle_beta   90.00
_cell.angle_gamma   90.00
#
_symmetry.space_group_name_H-M   'P 1'
#
loop_
_entity.id
_entity.type
_entity.pdbx_description
1 polymer ?
#
loop_
_entity_poly.entity_id
_entity_poly.type
_entity_poly.pdbx_seq_one_letter_code
_entity_poly.pdbx_strand_id
1 'polypeptide(L)'
;MQIDSKASKKINFEKMTQSYRLQETRLQEKMPDGTTRCHLCSWRCRLKHGQRGFCQAHVNRNGILYNLSYGIISAIDVSPIEDKPVKHFQPGTQVMSIGSYGCSFRCGGCHNLDISWGVSALDGLAKGESTEAYVSPQQMIEVAQRHQVQGIAFTYSEPAVWLEYVNDVAQLARDAGLYTVYVSNSFVTDEALKEIAPHVDVLCSDVKSLDEDFYQDICRASKVQDILNSIEMAHTLGMHVETRTNIIPTKNDDLDMLKGIAQWIYDHLGSDSPWHITKFFPAYKLSHLPSTTTELLNKTYDVAKQVGLKNVYVYDDKGCDCADENLTVSEYLSVDADDVHQIKKCAASCCGDEGILLKKYEHKD
;
A
#
# COMPACT_ATOMS: atom_id res chain seq x y z
N MET A 1 22.60 -9.81 -4.30
CA MET A 1 22.78 -8.48 -3.68
C MET A 1 23.00 -8.69 -2.17
N GLN A 2 24.21 -8.38 -1.66
CA GLN A 2 24.50 -8.53 -0.22
C GLN A 2 23.81 -7.38 0.52
N ILE A 3 22.87 -7.72 1.41
CA ILE A 3 22.26 -6.78 2.34
C ILE A 3 23.36 -6.35 3.32
N ASP A 4 23.58 -5.04 3.40
CA ASP A 4 24.63 -4.43 4.23
C ASP A 4 24.49 -4.86 5.70
N SER A 5 25.47 -5.60 6.20
CA SER A 5 25.47 -6.28 7.51
C SER A 5 25.77 -5.34 8.70
N LYS A 6 25.86 -4.02 8.49
CA LYS A 6 26.35 -3.07 9.50
C LYS A 6 25.31 -2.47 10.44
N ALA A 7 24.04 -2.82 10.37
CA ALA A 7 23.01 -2.25 11.23
C ALA A 7 22.22 -3.28 12.06
N SER A 8 22.87 -4.29 12.63
CA SER A 8 22.21 -5.09 13.67
C SER A 8 22.22 -4.33 15.00
N LYS A 9 21.42 -3.26 15.13
CA LYS A 9 21.09 -2.73 16.43
C LYS A 9 20.38 -3.84 17.21
N LYS A 10 20.87 -4.18 18.41
CA LYS A 10 20.33 -5.27 19.24
C LYS A 10 18.82 -5.07 19.42
N ILE A 11 18.03 -6.00 18.88
CA ILE A 11 16.58 -6.03 19.06
C ILE A 11 16.28 -6.49 20.49
N ASN A 12 15.51 -5.69 21.23
CA ASN A 12 15.13 -6.02 22.60
C ASN A 12 13.76 -6.73 22.62
N PHE A 13 13.79 -8.04 22.43
CA PHE A 13 12.58 -8.86 22.37
C PHE A 13 11.78 -8.93 23.68
N GLU A 14 12.41 -8.78 24.83
CA GLU A 14 11.72 -8.83 26.13
C GLU A 14 10.83 -7.59 26.32
N LYS A 15 11.34 -6.40 25.98
CA LYS A 15 10.55 -5.16 26.00
C LYS A 15 9.40 -5.19 25.01
N MET A 16 9.61 -5.73 23.81
CA MET A 16 8.57 -5.84 22.77
C MET A 16 7.37 -6.67 23.23
N THR A 17 7.60 -7.78 23.93
CA THR A 17 6.50 -8.64 24.42
C THR A 17 5.68 -8.01 25.53
N GLN A 18 6.18 -6.99 26.22
CA GLN A 18 5.47 -6.28 27.28
C GLN A 18 4.61 -5.10 26.75
N SER A 19 5.01 -4.49 25.63
CA SER A 19 4.40 -3.25 25.14
C SER A 19 3.52 -3.45 23.89
N TYR A 20 3.76 -4.51 23.10
CA TYR A 20 3.08 -4.77 21.83
C TYR A 20 2.77 -6.24 21.67
N ARG A 21 1.61 -6.55 21.02
CA ARG A 21 1.33 -7.92 20.57
C ARG A 21 2.19 -8.24 19.37
N LEU A 22 3.30 -8.95 19.57
CA LEU A 22 4.04 -9.55 18.47
C LEU A 22 3.17 -10.62 17.81
N GLN A 23 2.77 -10.36 16.58
CA GLN A 23 2.02 -11.34 15.80
C GLN A 23 3.00 -12.24 15.04
N GLU A 24 2.87 -13.55 15.25
CA GLU A 24 3.61 -14.53 14.43
C GLU A 24 3.13 -14.45 12.98
N THR A 25 4.08 -14.39 12.04
CA THR A 25 3.80 -14.37 10.60
C THR A 25 3.24 -15.74 10.19
N ARG A 26 2.06 -15.78 9.57
CA ARG A 26 1.39 -17.03 9.19
C ARG A 26 2.13 -17.75 8.06
N LEU A 27 2.51 -17.00 7.03
CA LEU A 27 3.17 -17.53 5.84
C LEU A 27 4.70 -17.52 6.00
N GLN A 28 5.21 -18.52 6.71
CA GLN A 28 6.63 -18.71 6.96
C GLN A 28 7.03 -20.19 6.87
N GLU A 29 8.26 -20.44 6.42
CA GLU A 29 8.90 -21.75 6.43
C GLU A 29 10.07 -21.76 7.40
N LYS A 30 9.98 -22.58 8.47
CA LYS A 30 11.03 -22.74 9.47
C LYS A 30 12.09 -23.72 8.94
N MET A 31 13.35 -23.27 8.87
CA MET A 31 14.47 -24.05 8.34
C MET A 31 15.24 -24.74 9.46
N PRO A 32 15.85 -25.95 9.19
CA PRO A 32 16.61 -26.68 10.21
C PRO A 32 17.80 -25.91 10.79
N ASP A 33 18.35 -24.95 10.07
CA ASP A 33 19.49 -24.12 10.51
C ASP A 33 19.06 -22.89 11.36
N GLY A 34 17.81 -22.82 11.79
CA GLY A 34 17.27 -21.71 12.58
C GLY A 34 16.98 -20.44 11.78
N THR A 35 17.18 -20.45 10.46
CA THR A 35 16.67 -19.40 9.59
C THR A 35 15.18 -19.62 9.30
N THR A 36 14.50 -18.57 8.86
CA THR A 36 13.09 -18.66 8.44
C THR A 36 12.92 -17.94 7.12
N ARG A 37 12.19 -18.58 6.20
CA ARG A 37 11.81 -17.97 4.93
C ARG A 37 10.43 -17.35 5.06
N CYS A 38 10.30 -16.10 4.61
CA CYS A 38 9.03 -15.37 4.52
C CYS A 38 8.37 -15.65 3.18
N HIS A 39 7.06 -15.90 3.16
CA HIS A 39 6.27 -16.19 1.96
C HIS A 39 5.21 -15.13 1.67
N LEU A 40 5.33 -13.90 2.20
CA LEU A 40 4.34 -12.84 1.98
C LEU A 40 4.50 -12.13 0.64
N CYS A 41 5.73 -11.85 0.22
CA CYS A 41 6.02 -11.18 -1.04
C CYS A 41 7.12 -11.89 -1.83
N SER A 42 7.27 -11.55 -3.10
CA SER A 42 8.18 -12.22 -4.04
C SER A 42 9.68 -12.09 -3.69
N TRP A 43 10.04 -11.26 -2.69
CA TRP A 43 11.38 -11.31 -2.11
C TRP A 43 11.72 -12.64 -1.46
N ARG A 44 10.74 -13.31 -0.86
CA ARG A 44 10.92 -14.60 -0.15
C ARG A 44 12.15 -14.58 0.75
N CYS A 45 12.28 -13.53 1.55
CA CYS A 45 13.45 -13.27 2.41
C CYS A 45 13.77 -14.46 3.31
N ARG A 46 15.02 -14.93 3.29
CA ARG A 46 15.54 -15.89 4.26
C ARG A 46 16.28 -15.14 5.35
N LEU A 47 15.77 -15.22 6.58
CA LEU A 47 16.20 -14.39 7.70
C LEU A 47 16.82 -15.23 8.81
N LYS A 48 17.99 -14.80 9.30
CA LYS A 48 18.61 -15.33 10.53
C LYS A 48 17.99 -14.68 11.76
N HIS A 49 18.24 -15.25 12.94
CA HIS A 49 17.86 -14.63 14.21
C HIS A 49 18.27 -13.15 14.27
N GLY A 50 17.34 -12.28 14.65
CA GLY A 50 17.53 -10.84 14.72
C GLY A 50 17.55 -10.09 13.39
N GLN A 51 17.51 -10.76 12.24
CA GLN A 51 17.42 -10.11 10.94
C GLN A 51 16.00 -9.72 10.60
N ARG A 52 15.85 -8.54 9.96
CA ARG A 52 14.60 -8.08 9.37
C ARG A 52 14.58 -8.29 7.85
N GLY A 53 13.39 -8.50 7.31
CA GLY A 53 13.14 -8.59 5.88
C GLY A 53 13.42 -7.27 5.15
N PHE A 54 13.41 -7.28 3.81
CA PHE A 54 13.56 -6.08 2.98
C PHE A 54 12.54 -5.00 3.35
N CYS A 55 11.30 -5.40 3.64
CA CYS A 55 10.22 -4.50 4.08
C CYS A 55 10.46 -3.86 5.46
N GLN A 56 11.40 -4.36 6.25
CA GLN A 56 11.70 -3.97 7.65
C GLN A 56 10.61 -4.31 8.67
N ALA A 57 9.43 -4.76 8.25
CA ALA A 57 8.30 -5.07 9.12
C ALA A 57 8.35 -6.48 9.75
N HIS A 58 9.14 -7.40 9.20
CA HIS A 58 9.25 -8.77 9.71
C HIS A 58 10.64 -9.05 10.28
N VAL A 59 10.67 -9.71 11.44
CA VAL A 59 11.92 -10.07 12.14
C VAL A 59 11.92 -11.56 12.54
N ASN A 60 13.05 -12.24 12.35
CA ASN A 60 13.21 -13.60 12.86
C ASN A 60 13.64 -13.57 14.33
N ARG A 61 12.88 -14.25 15.20
CA ARG A 61 13.24 -14.54 16.59
C ARG A 61 13.29 -16.05 16.78
N ASN A 62 14.51 -16.60 16.94
CA ASN A 62 14.74 -18.02 17.20
C ASN A 62 14.00 -18.98 16.24
N GLY A 63 14.07 -18.68 14.93
CA GLY A 63 13.47 -19.50 13.88
C GLY A 63 11.98 -19.22 13.64
N ILE A 64 11.41 -18.18 14.24
CA ILE A 64 10.02 -17.75 14.02
C ILE A 64 10.02 -16.32 13.53
N LEU A 65 9.26 -16.02 12.47
CA LEU A 65 9.03 -14.65 12.00
C LEU A 65 7.88 -14.00 12.77
N TYR A 66 8.10 -12.76 13.13
CA TYR A 66 7.09 -11.91 13.76
C TYR A 66 6.92 -10.62 12.96
N ASN A 67 5.67 -10.19 12.83
CA ASN A 67 5.29 -8.91 12.26
C ASN A 67 5.37 -7.82 13.34
N LEU A 68 6.17 -6.76 13.07
CA LEU A 68 6.36 -5.61 13.98
C LEU A 68 5.22 -4.60 13.85
N SER A 69 4.54 -4.56 12.71
CA SER A 69 3.55 -3.54 12.37
C SER A 69 2.09 -4.01 12.55
N TYR A 70 1.87 -5.21 13.09
CA TYR A 70 0.52 -5.71 13.35
C TYR A 70 -0.24 -4.81 14.34
N GLY A 71 -1.36 -4.24 13.88
CA GLY A 71 -2.19 -3.33 14.68
C GLY A 71 -1.60 -1.92 14.87
N ILE A 72 -0.48 -1.61 14.23
CA ILE A 72 0.12 -0.27 14.26
C ILE A 72 -0.34 0.51 13.03
N ILE A 73 -1.16 1.54 13.25
CA ILE A 73 -1.72 2.36 12.19
C ILE A 73 -0.85 3.60 11.99
N SER A 74 -0.26 3.73 10.80
CA SER A 74 0.60 4.85 10.43
C SER A 74 -0.15 5.99 9.76
N ALA A 75 -1.29 5.69 9.14
CA ALA A 75 -2.14 6.65 8.46
C ALA A 75 -3.59 6.15 8.47
N ILE A 76 -4.54 7.09 8.56
CA ILE A 76 -5.97 6.83 8.50
C ILE A 76 -6.67 8.03 7.88
N ASP A 77 -7.64 7.78 6.99
CA ASP A 77 -8.49 8.82 6.38
C ASP A 77 -9.80 8.23 5.87
N VAL A 78 -10.83 9.06 5.73
CA VAL A 78 -12.10 8.71 5.06
C VAL A 78 -12.26 9.57 3.82
N SER A 79 -12.46 8.92 2.68
CA SER A 79 -12.64 9.57 1.38
C SER A 79 -13.50 8.72 0.45
N PRO A 80 -13.98 9.25 -0.68
CA PRO A 80 -14.65 8.46 -1.70
C PRO A 80 -13.79 7.28 -2.17
N ILE A 81 -14.42 6.16 -2.54
CA ILE A 81 -13.70 4.98 -3.04
C ILE A 81 -12.90 5.31 -4.31
N GLU A 82 -13.36 6.29 -5.09
CA GLU A 82 -12.71 6.75 -6.32
C GLU A 82 -11.30 7.31 -6.09
N ASP A 83 -11.00 7.78 -4.87
CA ASP A 83 -9.65 8.23 -4.48
C ASP A 83 -8.67 7.06 -4.32
N LYS A 84 -9.17 5.84 -4.28
CA LYS A 84 -8.37 4.61 -4.26
C LYS A 84 -8.16 4.03 -5.65
N PRO A 85 -8.22 4.83 -6.71
CA PRO A 85 -8.61 4.57 -8.11
C PRO A 85 -9.42 3.30 -8.29
N VAL A 86 -10.63 3.29 -7.72
CA VAL A 86 -11.64 2.24 -7.88
C VAL A 86 -12.95 2.89 -8.31
N LYS A 87 -13.36 2.69 -9.55
CA LYS A 87 -14.55 3.34 -10.14
C LYS A 87 -15.68 2.38 -10.49
N HIS A 88 -15.39 1.08 -10.55
CA HIS A 88 -16.36 0.07 -10.98
C HIS A 88 -16.85 -0.84 -9.85
N PHE A 89 -16.44 -0.54 -8.61
CA PHE A 89 -16.92 -1.24 -7.42
C PHE A 89 -17.52 -0.24 -6.43
N GLN A 90 -18.80 -0.37 -6.13
CA GLN A 90 -19.55 0.47 -5.16
C GLN A 90 -19.29 2.00 -5.31
N PRO A 91 -19.42 2.59 -6.53
CA PRO A 91 -19.09 3.98 -6.77
C PRO A 91 -19.93 4.93 -5.89
N GLY A 92 -19.33 6.05 -5.47
CA GLY A 92 -19.97 7.07 -4.63
C GLY A 92 -20.03 6.72 -3.14
N THR A 93 -19.43 5.61 -2.71
CA THR A 93 -19.36 5.22 -1.29
C THR A 93 -18.13 5.77 -0.61
N GLN A 94 -18.20 5.94 0.72
CA GLN A 94 -17.06 6.36 1.54
C GLN A 94 -16.29 5.14 2.03
N VAL A 95 -14.97 5.21 1.98
CA VAL A 95 -14.06 4.16 2.44
C VAL A 95 -13.08 4.71 3.48
N MET A 96 -12.90 3.99 4.58
CA MET A 96 -11.84 4.28 5.54
C MET A 96 -10.53 3.68 5.05
N SER A 97 -9.59 4.54 4.71
CA SER A 97 -8.24 4.17 4.28
C SER A 97 -7.33 4.05 5.48
N ILE A 98 -6.65 2.93 5.61
CA ILE A 98 -5.68 2.69 6.68
C ILE A 98 -4.34 2.23 6.10
N GLY A 99 -3.26 2.65 6.75
CA GLY A 99 -1.90 2.25 6.44
C GLY A 99 -1.13 1.79 7.66
N SER A 100 -0.08 1.04 7.43
CA SER A 100 0.88 0.63 8.45
C SER A 100 2.31 0.88 7.94
N TYR A 101 3.33 0.53 8.73
CA TYR A 101 4.72 0.75 8.39
C TYR A 101 5.33 -0.39 7.57
N GLY A 102 6.15 -0.04 6.60
CA GLY A 102 6.92 -0.95 5.77
C GLY A 102 6.35 -1.13 4.37
N CYS A 103 7.24 -1.50 3.42
CA CYS A 103 6.88 -1.75 2.03
C CYS A 103 7.83 -2.78 1.41
N SER A 104 7.34 -3.58 0.48
CA SER A 104 8.15 -4.50 -0.33
C SER A 104 9.01 -3.77 -1.38
N PHE A 105 8.75 -2.48 -1.65
CA PHE A 105 9.50 -1.64 -2.58
C PHE A 105 10.25 -0.51 -1.86
N ARG A 106 11.20 0.12 -2.58
CA ARG A 106 11.97 1.30 -2.17
C ARG A 106 11.95 2.34 -3.29
N CYS A 107 10.73 2.75 -3.70
CA CYS A 107 10.52 3.63 -4.83
C CYS A 107 11.20 4.99 -4.66
N GLY A 108 11.91 5.44 -5.72
CA GLY A 108 12.61 6.73 -5.72
C GLY A 108 11.68 7.96 -5.72
N GLY A 109 10.41 7.81 -6.14
CA GLY A 109 9.38 8.86 -6.15
C GLY A 109 8.24 8.57 -5.17
N CYS A 110 8.51 7.96 -4.01
CA CYS A 110 7.48 7.61 -3.04
C CYS A 110 7.00 8.85 -2.27
N HIS A 111 5.70 9.17 -2.38
CA HIS A 111 5.05 10.21 -1.59
C HIS A 111 4.85 9.80 -0.12
N ASN A 112 4.73 8.49 0.12
CA ASN A 112 4.53 7.91 1.45
C ASN A 112 5.85 7.39 2.06
N LEU A 113 6.95 8.13 1.85
CA LEU A 113 8.29 7.70 2.23
C LEU A 113 8.41 7.37 3.72
N ASP A 114 7.86 8.22 4.57
CA ASP A 114 7.99 8.13 6.03
C ASP A 114 7.34 6.87 6.61
N ILE A 115 6.24 6.42 6.01
CA ILE A 115 5.55 5.20 6.43
C ILE A 115 6.00 3.97 5.63
N SER A 116 6.21 4.11 4.33
CA SER A 116 6.64 2.98 3.47
C SER A 116 8.03 2.49 3.81
N TRP A 117 8.94 3.38 4.16
CA TRP A 117 10.27 3.01 4.61
C TRP A 117 10.35 2.91 6.12
N GLY A 118 9.61 3.74 6.87
CA GLY A 118 9.28 3.67 8.29
C GLY A 118 10.38 3.21 9.25
N VAL A 119 11.66 3.35 8.87
CA VAL A 119 12.79 2.69 9.56
C VAL A 119 12.87 3.14 11.02
N SER A 120 12.64 4.41 11.32
CA SER A 120 12.68 4.93 12.69
C SER A 120 11.52 4.38 13.55
N ALA A 121 10.30 4.36 13.00
CA ALA A 121 9.14 3.79 13.71
C ALA A 121 9.32 2.28 13.94
N LEU A 122 9.70 1.53 12.90
CA LEU A 122 9.97 0.09 13.00
C LEU A 122 11.18 -0.22 13.88
N ASP A 123 12.19 0.66 13.97
CA ASP A 123 13.29 0.54 14.94
C ASP A 123 12.81 0.74 16.37
N GLY A 124 11.94 1.72 16.61
CA GLY A 124 11.28 1.95 17.90
C GLY A 124 10.45 0.74 18.32
N LEU A 125 9.63 0.21 17.41
CA LEU A 125 8.85 -1.01 17.62
C LEU A 125 9.76 -2.21 17.94
N ALA A 126 10.82 -2.42 17.15
CA ALA A 126 11.77 -3.51 17.37
C ALA A 126 12.53 -3.40 18.71
N LYS A 127 12.67 -2.22 19.28
CA LYS A 127 13.29 -1.99 20.60
C LYS A 127 12.31 -2.00 21.75
N GLY A 128 11.00 -2.00 21.48
CA GLY A 128 9.94 -1.77 22.47
C GLY A 128 9.95 -0.35 23.05
N GLU A 129 10.35 0.62 22.25
CA GLU A 129 10.47 2.05 22.60
C GLU A 129 9.47 2.91 21.82
N SER A 130 8.63 2.30 20.99
CA SER A 130 7.64 3.02 20.19
C SER A 130 6.52 3.60 21.05
N THR A 131 6.05 4.78 20.65
CA THR A 131 4.86 5.45 21.20
C THR A 131 3.62 5.24 20.33
N GLU A 132 3.74 4.46 19.26
CA GLU A 132 2.62 4.17 18.35
C GLU A 132 1.54 3.38 19.07
N ALA A 133 0.29 3.80 18.91
CA ALA A 133 -0.84 3.10 19.52
C ALA A 133 -1.15 1.79 18.78
N TYR A 134 -1.46 0.76 19.54
CA TYR A 134 -1.99 -0.49 19.00
C TYR A 134 -3.51 -0.36 18.84
N VAL A 135 -4.01 -0.66 17.64
CA VAL A 135 -5.43 -0.73 17.31
C VAL A 135 -5.77 -2.16 16.97
N SER A 136 -6.61 -2.80 17.77
CA SER A 136 -7.05 -4.17 17.46
C SER A 136 -7.94 -4.19 16.20
N PRO A 137 -8.03 -5.33 15.49
CA PRO A 137 -8.98 -5.48 14.37
C PRO A 137 -10.42 -5.11 14.75
N GLN A 138 -10.87 -5.51 15.93
CA GLN A 138 -12.20 -5.17 16.43
C GLN A 138 -12.39 -3.66 16.61
N GLN A 139 -11.42 -2.97 17.22
CA GLN A 139 -11.45 -1.52 17.38
C GLN A 139 -11.48 -0.81 16.02
N MET A 140 -10.80 -1.33 15.00
CA MET A 140 -10.82 -0.77 13.65
C MET A 140 -12.23 -0.82 13.04
N ILE A 141 -12.96 -1.92 13.23
CA ILE A 141 -14.36 -2.03 12.78
C ILE A 141 -15.26 -1.05 13.53
N GLU A 142 -15.10 -0.90 14.84
CA GLU A 142 -15.84 0.06 15.65
C GLU A 142 -15.62 1.51 15.17
N VAL A 143 -14.36 1.86 14.82
CA VAL A 143 -14.03 3.16 14.23
C VAL A 143 -14.71 3.33 12.87
N ALA A 144 -14.62 2.32 11.99
CA ALA A 144 -15.25 2.36 10.66
C ALA A 144 -16.78 2.56 10.76
N GLN A 145 -17.42 1.84 11.68
CA GLN A 145 -18.88 1.98 11.93
C GLN A 145 -19.23 3.36 12.47
N ARG A 146 -18.44 3.90 13.40
CA ARG A 146 -18.62 5.27 13.93
C ARG A 146 -18.56 6.32 12.83
N HIS A 147 -17.64 6.16 11.88
CA HIS A 147 -17.50 7.03 10.72
C HIS A 147 -18.49 6.74 9.58
N GLN A 148 -19.40 5.77 9.76
CA GLN A 148 -20.48 5.42 8.83
C GLN A 148 -19.97 5.13 7.41
N VAL A 149 -18.74 4.60 7.28
CA VAL A 149 -18.18 4.20 5.98
C VAL A 149 -18.76 2.88 5.51
N GLN A 150 -18.72 2.63 4.20
CA GLN A 150 -19.21 1.42 3.58
C GLN A 150 -18.11 0.40 3.34
N GLY A 151 -16.82 0.81 3.48
CA GLY A 151 -15.70 -0.10 3.28
C GLY A 151 -14.43 0.34 3.99
N ILE A 152 -13.42 -0.54 3.96
CA ILE A 152 -12.07 -0.30 4.49
C ILE A 152 -11.05 -0.54 3.37
N ALA A 153 -10.15 0.42 3.13
CA ALA A 153 -9.06 0.30 2.17
C ALA A 153 -7.71 0.15 2.91
N PHE A 154 -7.00 -0.92 2.60
CA PHE A 154 -5.62 -1.15 3.04
C PHE A 154 -4.69 -0.52 2.00
N THR A 155 -3.98 0.56 2.39
CA THR A 155 -3.28 1.43 1.44
C THR A 155 -2.07 2.16 2.04
N TYR A 156 -1.59 3.22 1.41
CA TYR A 156 -0.48 4.12 1.75
C TYR A 156 0.91 3.47 1.71
N SER A 157 1.12 2.39 2.44
CA SER A 157 2.29 1.51 2.33
C SER A 157 1.92 0.24 1.55
N GLU A 158 2.64 -0.86 1.74
CA GLU A 158 2.31 -2.12 1.06
C GLU A 158 1.56 -3.07 2.00
N PRO A 159 0.27 -3.35 1.76
CA PRO A 159 -0.52 -4.22 2.63
C PRO A 159 0.01 -5.65 2.78
N ALA A 160 0.72 -6.18 1.78
CA ALA A 160 1.33 -7.51 1.85
C ALA A 160 2.31 -7.67 3.02
N VAL A 161 2.91 -6.57 3.51
CA VAL A 161 3.88 -6.65 4.61
C VAL A 161 3.25 -6.59 6.00
N TRP A 162 1.93 -6.38 6.10
CA TRP A 162 1.15 -6.47 7.34
C TRP A 162 -0.12 -7.30 7.13
N LEU A 163 0.03 -8.35 6.32
CA LEU A 163 -1.04 -9.21 5.81
C LEU A 163 -1.89 -9.84 6.92
N GLU A 164 -1.30 -10.21 8.04
CA GLU A 164 -2.04 -10.81 9.17
C GLU A 164 -3.11 -9.86 9.70
N TYR A 165 -2.77 -8.56 9.83
CA TYR A 165 -3.72 -7.54 10.25
C TYR A 165 -4.77 -7.26 9.18
N VAL A 166 -4.33 -7.19 7.91
CA VAL A 166 -5.26 -7.05 6.76
C VAL A 166 -6.30 -8.15 6.79
N ASN A 167 -5.87 -9.41 6.91
CA ASN A 167 -6.76 -10.56 6.91
C ASN A 167 -7.73 -10.54 8.10
N ASP A 168 -7.23 -10.25 9.31
CA ASP A 168 -8.06 -10.22 10.50
C ASP A 168 -9.10 -9.07 10.45
N VAL A 169 -8.72 -7.89 9.96
CA VAL A 169 -9.66 -6.76 9.76
C VAL A 169 -10.63 -7.07 8.63
N ALA A 170 -10.18 -7.60 7.49
CA ALA A 170 -11.05 -7.89 6.35
C ALA A 170 -12.12 -8.94 6.69
N GLN A 171 -11.77 -9.96 7.46
CA GLN A 171 -12.75 -10.94 7.94
C GLN A 171 -13.83 -10.26 8.80
N LEU A 172 -13.45 -9.45 9.78
CA LEU A 172 -14.39 -8.73 10.64
C LEU A 172 -15.20 -7.67 9.88
N ALA A 173 -14.59 -7.00 8.89
CA ALA A 173 -15.27 -6.04 8.03
C ALA A 173 -16.41 -6.73 7.25
N ARG A 174 -16.13 -7.89 6.66
CA ARG A 174 -17.14 -8.68 5.96
C ARG A 174 -18.28 -9.10 6.87
N ASP A 175 -17.97 -9.57 8.10
CA ASP A 175 -18.99 -9.93 9.10
C ASP A 175 -19.84 -8.72 9.52
N ALA A 176 -19.28 -7.52 9.46
CA ALA A 176 -19.96 -6.25 9.74
C ALA A 176 -20.68 -5.65 8.51
N GLY A 177 -20.64 -6.31 7.34
CA GLY A 177 -21.25 -5.81 6.10
C GLY A 177 -20.45 -4.70 5.41
N LEU A 178 -19.18 -4.53 5.74
CA LEU A 178 -18.28 -3.59 5.09
C LEU A 178 -17.49 -4.31 3.99
N TYR A 179 -17.31 -3.68 2.82
CA TYR A 179 -16.42 -4.19 1.79
C TYR A 179 -14.97 -3.79 2.05
N THR A 180 -14.03 -4.45 1.36
CA THR A 180 -12.62 -4.22 1.54
C THR A 180 -11.89 -3.99 0.22
N VAL A 181 -10.94 -3.04 0.23
CA VAL A 181 -10.09 -2.67 -0.90
C VAL A 181 -8.62 -2.88 -0.54
N TYR A 182 -7.90 -3.56 -1.38
CA TYR A 182 -6.47 -3.84 -1.24
C TYR A 182 -5.69 -3.05 -2.31
N VAL A 183 -5.09 -1.92 -1.91
CA VAL A 183 -4.30 -1.06 -2.80
C VAL A 183 -2.84 -1.47 -2.71
N SER A 184 -2.30 -2.10 -3.74
CA SER A 184 -1.03 -2.81 -3.68
C SER A 184 -0.14 -2.56 -4.89
N ASN A 185 1.16 -2.68 -4.69
CA ASN A 185 2.14 -2.81 -5.77
C ASN A 185 2.17 -4.23 -6.37
N SER A 186 1.34 -5.13 -5.87
CA SER A 186 1.14 -6.52 -6.31
C SER A 186 2.39 -7.40 -6.32
N PHE A 187 3.46 -7.01 -5.62
CA PHE A 187 4.62 -7.87 -5.40
C PHE A 187 4.37 -8.88 -4.27
N VAL A 188 3.23 -9.50 -4.31
CA VAL A 188 2.67 -10.44 -3.33
C VAL A 188 2.75 -11.86 -3.88
N THR A 189 2.85 -12.85 -3.00
CA THR A 189 2.90 -14.26 -3.42
C THR A 189 1.51 -14.85 -3.62
N ASP A 190 1.41 -15.94 -4.38
CA ASP A 190 0.18 -16.70 -4.56
C ASP A 190 -0.38 -17.20 -3.22
N GLU A 191 0.52 -17.61 -2.31
CA GLU A 191 0.13 -18.09 -0.99
C GLU A 191 -0.56 -16.97 -0.19
N ALA A 192 -0.01 -15.76 -0.25
CA ALA A 192 -0.58 -14.60 0.43
C ALA A 192 -1.91 -14.15 -0.18
N LEU A 193 -2.01 -14.15 -1.51
CA LEU A 193 -3.28 -13.84 -2.20
C LEU A 193 -4.38 -14.85 -1.86
N LYS A 194 -4.07 -16.13 -1.85
CA LYS A 194 -5.04 -17.19 -1.48
C LYS A 194 -5.52 -17.06 -0.05
N GLU A 195 -4.69 -16.53 0.86
CA GLU A 195 -5.10 -16.31 2.25
C GLU A 195 -6.08 -15.15 2.38
N ILE A 196 -5.88 -14.04 1.65
CA ILE A 196 -6.75 -12.84 1.78
C ILE A 196 -7.96 -12.85 0.84
N ALA A 197 -7.89 -13.50 -0.32
CA ALA A 197 -8.95 -13.47 -1.33
C ALA A 197 -10.35 -13.86 -0.81
N PRO A 198 -10.53 -14.73 0.18
CA PRO A 198 -11.85 -15.00 0.74
C PRO A 198 -12.50 -13.80 1.45
N HIS A 199 -11.71 -12.79 1.83
CA HIS A 199 -12.14 -11.68 2.67
C HIS A 199 -11.90 -10.31 2.03
N VAL A 200 -11.17 -10.25 0.90
CA VAL A 200 -10.85 -9.00 0.18
C VAL A 200 -11.64 -8.95 -1.12
N ASP A 201 -12.45 -7.90 -1.29
CA ASP A 201 -13.36 -7.77 -2.44
C ASP A 201 -12.66 -7.18 -3.66
N VAL A 202 -11.77 -6.20 -3.46
CA VAL A 202 -11.17 -5.41 -4.53
C VAL A 202 -9.65 -5.40 -4.44
N LEU A 203 -8.97 -5.65 -5.56
CA LEU A 203 -7.57 -5.31 -5.76
C LEU A 203 -7.45 -4.08 -6.65
N CYS A 204 -6.90 -2.97 -6.13
CA CYS A 204 -6.39 -1.86 -6.92
C CYS A 204 -4.88 -2.01 -7.05
N SER A 205 -4.40 -2.35 -8.25
CA SER A 205 -3.00 -2.74 -8.48
C SER A 205 -2.19 -1.72 -9.25
N ASP A 206 -1.00 -1.40 -8.77
CA ASP A 206 -0.03 -0.58 -9.50
C ASP A 206 0.76 -1.42 -10.52
N VAL A 207 0.42 -1.33 -11.81
CA VAL A 207 1.28 -1.77 -12.91
C VAL A 207 2.15 -0.58 -13.34
N LYS A 208 3.37 -0.50 -12.79
CA LYS A 208 4.22 0.71 -12.97
C LYS A 208 4.97 0.71 -14.30
N SER A 209 5.34 -0.47 -14.81
CA SER A 209 6.05 -0.69 -16.07
C SER A 209 5.98 -2.18 -16.43
N LEU A 210 6.33 -2.50 -17.67
CA LEU A 210 6.65 -3.89 -18.08
C LEU A 210 8.17 -4.14 -18.13
N ASP A 211 8.96 -3.11 -17.85
CA ASP A 211 10.41 -3.16 -17.91
C ASP A 211 11.01 -3.53 -16.54
N GLU A 212 11.84 -4.56 -16.54
CA GLU A 212 12.57 -5.05 -15.36
C GLU A 212 13.58 -4.01 -14.84
N ASP A 213 14.25 -3.28 -15.75
CA ASP A 213 15.22 -2.24 -15.39
C ASP A 213 14.54 -1.07 -14.66
N PHE A 214 13.32 -0.70 -15.07
CA PHE A 214 12.50 0.28 -14.34
C PHE A 214 12.28 -0.16 -12.89
N TYR A 215 11.86 -1.41 -12.68
CA TYR A 215 11.62 -1.91 -11.32
C TYR A 215 12.90 -1.96 -10.48
N GLN A 216 14.03 -2.35 -11.08
CA GLN A 216 15.31 -2.38 -10.38
C GLN A 216 15.78 -0.97 -9.99
N ASP A 217 15.70 -0.01 -10.90
CA ASP A 217 16.23 1.33 -10.72
C ASP A 217 15.32 2.22 -9.88
N ILE A 218 14.02 2.19 -10.16
CA ILE A 218 13.05 3.11 -9.55
C ILE A 218 12.42 2.49 -8.30
N CYS A 219 12.03 1.21 -8.33
CA CYS A 219 11.31 0.55 -7.25
C CYS A 219 12.22 -0.25 -6.31
N ARG A 220 13.48 -0.47 -6.72
CA ARG A 220 14.43 -1.35 -6.03
C ARG A 220 13.89 -2.78 -5.87
N ALA A 221 13.12 -3.23 -6.85
CA ALA A 221 12.54 -4.56 -6.95
C ALA A 221 12.96 -5.20 -8.28
N SER A 222 12.67 -6.47 -8.42
CA SER A 222 12.88 -7.25 -9.64
C SER A 222 11.67 -8.16 -9.85
N LYS A 223 11.64 -8.89 -10.97
CA LYS A 223 10.60 -9.87 -11.28
C LYS A 223 9.24 -9.22 -11.55
N VAL A 224 9.18 -8.38 -12.58
CA VAL A 224 7.91 -7.80 -13.07
C VAL A 224 6.86 -8.88 -13.33
N GLN A 225 7.26 -10.05 -13.82
CA GLN A 225 6.36 -11.16 -14.06
C GLN A 225 5.64 -11.66 -12.79
N ASP A 226 6.30 -11.62 -11.62
CA ASP A 226 5.64 -12.00 -10.36
C ASP A 226 4.50 -11.01 -10.02
N ILE A 227 4.64 -9.72 -10.38
CA ILE A 227 3.60 -8.69 -10.20
C ILE A 227 2.42 -9.00 -11.12
N LEU A 228 2.68 -9.22 -12.39
CA LEU A 228 1.65 -9.51 -13.39
C LEU A 228 0.89 -10.81 -13.05
N ASN A 229 1.61 -11.87 -12.68
CA ASN A 229 1.03 -13.14 -12.27
C ASN A 229 0.12 -12.98 -11.03
N SER A 230 0.52 -12.13 -10.07
CA SER A 230 -0.29 -11.92 -8.87
C SER A 230 -1.59 -11.18 -9.15
N ILE A 231 -1.59 -10.24 -10.10
CA ILE A 231 -2.80 -9.53 -10.54
C ILE A 231 -3.76 -10.50 -11.25
N GLU A 232 -3.23 -11.33 -12.15
CA GLU A 232 -4.00 -12.37 -12.85
C GLU A 232 -4.56 -13.41 -11.87
N MET A 233 -3.76 -13.82 -10.88
CA MET A 233 -4.20 -14.71 -9.81
C MET A 233 -5.34 -14.10 -9.00
N ALA A 234 -5.26 -12.82 -8.61
CA ALA A 234 -6.32 -12.13 -7.87
C ALA A 234 -7.63 -12.10 -8.68
N HIS A 235 -7.54 -11.82 -9.99
CA HIS A 235 -8.68 -11.88 -10.89
C HIS A 235 -9.28 -13.30 -10.96
N THR A 236 -8.44 -14.32 -11.08
CA THR A 236 -8.86 -15.74 -11.11
C THR A 236 -9.52 -16.18 -9.79
N LEU A 237 -9.06 -15.62 -8.65
CA LEU A 237 -9.65 -15.86 -7.33
C LEU A 237 -10.99 -15.13 -7.11
N GLY A 238 -11.44 -14.34 -8.09
CA GLY A 238 -12.74 -13.65 -8.06
C GLY A 238 -12.73 -12.28 -7.39
N MET A 239 -11.57 -11.70 -7.10
CA MET A 239 -11.47 -10.31 -6.67
C MET A 239 -11.83 -9.37 -7.82
N HIS A 240 -12.52 -8.27 -7.54
CA HIS A 240 -12.65 -7.18 -8.51
C HIS A 240 -11.29 -6.50 -8.70
N VAL A 241 -10.79 -6.42 -9.93
CA VAL A 241 -9.46 -5.88 -10.21
C VAL A 241 -9.56 -4.58 -11.01
N GLU A 242 -8.96 -3.50 -10.48
CA GLU A 242 -8.68 -2.28 -11.23
C GLU A 242 -7.17 -2.00 -11.22
N THR A 243 -6.64 -1.56 -12.35
CA THR A 243 -5.20 -1.33 -12.50
C THR A 243 -4.88 0.15 -12.56
N ARG A 244 -3.70 0.54 -12.03
CA ARG A 244 -3.23 1.92 -12.06
C ARG A 244 -1.79 2.01 -12.55
N THR A 245 -1.49 3.05 -13.35
CA THR A 245 -0.13 3.39 -13.75
C THR A 245 0.14 4.86 -13.49
N ASN A 246 1.11 5.15 -12.61
CA ASN A 246 1.65 6.50 -12.43
C ASN A 246 2.76 6.71 -13.46
N ILE A 247 2.57 7.66 -14.39
CA ILE A 247 3.51 7.90 -15.48
C ILE A 247 4.59 8.89 -15.04
N ILE A 248 5.83 8.42 -14.93
CA ILE A 248 6.98 9.20 -14.51
C ILE A 248 7.79 9.63 -15.75
N PRO A 249 7.88 10.92 -16.06
CA PRO A 249 8.63 11.40 -17.23
C PRO A 249 10.06 10.88 -17.26
N THR A 250 10.51 10.44 -18.43
CA THR A 250 11.83 9.85 -18.72
C THR A 250 12.11 8.50 -18.05
N LYS A 251 11.10 7.87 -17.42
CA LYS A 251 11.27 6.59 -16.72
C LYS A 251 10.36 5.48 -17.25
N ASN A 252 9.06 5.75 -17.33
CA ASN A 252 8.06 4.81 -17.85
C ASN A 252 7.04 5.51 -18.75
N ASP A 253 7.49 6.53 -19.49
CA ASP A 253 6.67 7.38 -20.34
C ASP A 253 6.74 7.02 -21.84
N ASP A 254 7.41 5.92 -22.17
CA ASP A 254 7.44 5.40 -23.56
C ASP A 254 6.06 4.86 -23.97
N LEU A 255 5.54 5.36 -25.09
CA LEU A 255 4.19 5.01 -25.54
C LEU A 255 4.03 3.55 -25.98
N ASP A 256 5.09 2.90 -26.49
CA ASP A 256 5.03 1.48 -26.84
C ASP A 256 4.98 0.61 -25.59
N MET A 257 5.73 0.99 -24.55
CA MET A 257 5.66 0.33 -23.24
C MET A 257 4.27 0.53 -22.61
N LEU A 258 3.70 1.75 -22.63
CA LEU A 258 2.36 2.04 -22.12
C LEU A 258 1.27 1.30 -22.90
N LYS A 259 1.44 1.18 -24.24
CA LYS A 259 0.61 0.32 -25.08
C LYS A 259 0.71 -1.16 -24.68
N GLY A 260 1.92 -1.61 -24.34
CA GLY A 260 2.15 -2.95 -23.82
C GLY A 260 1.37 -3.22 -22.52
N ILE A 261 1.32 -2.25 -21.58
CA ILE A 261 0.49 -2.36 -20.37
C ILE A 261 -0.99 -2.48 -20.73
N ALA A 262 -1.49 -1.60 -21.64
CA ALA A 262 -2.88 -1.66 -22.07
C ALA A 262 -3.21 -3.01 -22.73
N GLN A 263 -2.32 -3.54 -23.57
CA GLN A 263 -2.48 -4.83 -24.23
C GLN A 263 -2.50 -5.98 -23.20
N TRP A 264 -1.58 -5.95 -22.23
CA TRP A 264 -1.57 -6.95 -21.17
C TRP A 264 -2.88 -6.96 -20.37
N ILE A 265 -3.40 -5.78 -19.99
CA ILE A 265 -4.69 -5.65 -19.30
C ILE A 265 -5.81 -6.26 -20.17
N TYR A 266 -5.85 -5.91 -21.45
CA TYR A 266 -6.86 -6.42 -22.39
C TYR A 266 -6.82 -7.95 -22.50
N ASP A 267 -5.63 -8.52 -22.64
CA ASP A 267 -5.44 -9.96 -22.87
C ASP A 267 -5.70 -10.80 -21.63
N HIS A 268 -5.34 -10.31 -20.43
CA HIS A 268 -5.36 -11.09 -19.19
C HIS A 268 -6.55 -10.75 -18.28
N LEU A 269 -7.04 -9.53 -18.32
CA LEU A 269 -8.13 -9.08 -17.44
C LEU A 269 -9.42 -8.76 -18.22
N GLY A 270 -9.32 -8.61 -19.54
CA GLY A 270 -10.44 -8.34 -20.45
C GLY A 270 -10.64 -6.86 -20.76
N SER A 271 -11.41 -6.61 -21.84
CA SER A 271 -11.67 -5.25 -22.37
C SER A 271 -12.40 -4.32 -21.39
N ASP A 272 -13.13 -4.88 -20.44
CA ASP A 272 -13.94 -4.12 -19.48
C ASP A 272 -13.13 -3.80 -18.20
N SER A 273 -11.90 -4.32 -18.05
CA SER A 273 -11.07 -4.06 -16.89
C SER A 273 -10.62 -2.60 -16.84
N PRO A 274 -10.83 -1.87 -15.71
CA PRO A 274 -10.49 -0.47 -15.63
C PRO A 274 -8.97 -0.24 -15.55
N TRP A 275 -8.49 0.76 -16.30
CA TRP A 275 -7.13 1.26 -16.20
C TRP A 275 -7.10 2.74 -15.82
N HIS A 276 -6.42 3.05 -14.72
CA HIS A 276 -6.26 4.39 -14.17
C HIS A 276 -4.88 4.94 -14.51
N ILE A 277 -4.81 5.98 -15.33
CA ILE A 277 -3.60 6.66 -15.75
C ILE A 277 -3.44 7.89 -14.86
N THR A 278 -2.40 7.92 -14.02
CA THR A 278 -2.20 8.99 -13.04
C THR A 278 -0.97 9.82 -13.34
N LYS A 279 -1.07 11.12 -13.09
CA LYS A 279 0.00 12.08 -13.16
C LYS A 279 1.03 11.83 -12.07
N PHE A 280 2.31 11.87 -12.43
CA PHE A 280 3.41 11.90 -11.48
C PHE A 280 3.62 13.31 -10.95
N PHE A 281 3.80 13.44 -9.66
CA PHE A 281 4.28 14.65 -8.99
C PHE A 281 5.68 14.41 -8.45
N PRO A 282 6.60 15.40 -8.60
CA PRO A 282 7.97 15.27 -8.12
C PRO A 282 8.05 15.00 -6.61
N ALA A 283 8.75 13.91 -6.24
CA ALA A 283 8.93 13.54 -4.84
C ALA A 283 10.29 12.89 -4.58
N TYR A 284 10.81 13.03 -3.39
CA TYR A 284 12.02 12.38 -2.88
C TYR A 284 13.18 12.39 -3.88
N LYS A 285 13.72 11.25 -4.31
CA LYS A 285 14.86 11.16 -5.25
C LYS A 285 14.52 11.57 -6.66
N LEU A 286 13.23 11.63 -7.00
CA LEU A 286 12.73 12.06 -8.30
C LEU A 286 12.17 13.50 -8.27
N SER A 287 12.45 14.26 -7.22
CA SER A 287 12.02 15.66 -7.08
C SER A 287 12.58 16.61 -8.16
N HIS A 288 13.61 16.18 -8.87
CA HIS A 288 14.21 16.92 -9.99
C HIS A 288 13.52 16.69 -11.33
N LEU A 289 12.63 15.70 -11.44
CA LEU A 289 11.88 15.43 -12.67
C LEU A 289 10.64 16.33 -12.75
N PRO A 290 10.19 16.70 -13.97
CA PRO A 290 8.93 17.41 -14.13
C PRO A 290 7.73 16.52 -13.82
N SER A 291 6.59 17.12 -13.51
CA SER A 291 5.30 16.40 -13.50
C SER A 291 4.94 15.90 -14.91
N THR A 292 4.15 14.84 -14.98
CA THR A 292 3.61 14.34 -16.25
C THR A 292 2.77 15.41 -16.93
N THR A 293 2.94 15.56 -18.25
CA THR A 293 2.15 16.53 -19.01
C THR A 293 0.77 15.98 -19.35
N THR A 294 -0.24 16.85 -19.40
CA THR A 294 -1.59 16.51 -19.87
C THR A 294 -1.57 15.89 -21.27
N GLU A 295 -0.68 16.38 -22.15
CA GLU A 295 -0.52 15.82 -23.50
C GLU A 295 -0.12 14.34 -23.48
N LEU A 296 0.83 13.97 -22.64
CA LEU A 296 1.26 12.57 -22.50
C LEU A 296 0.16 11.68 -21.91
N LEU A 297 -0.55 12.18 -20.90
CA LEU A 297 -1.69 11.47 -20.32
C LEU A 297 -2.77 11.20 -21.38
N ASN A 298 -3.11 12.20 -22.21
CA ASN A 298 -4.08 12.05 -23.28
C ASN A 298 -3.60 11.09 -24.38
N LYS A 299 -2.33 11.14 -24.79
CA LYS A 299 -1.75 10.16 -25.73
C LYS A 299 -1.83 8.73 -25.18
N THR A 300 -1.59 8.55 -23.88
CA THR A 300 -1.70 7.24 -23.24
C THR A 300 -3.15 6.74 -23.22
N TYR A 301 -4.10 7.65 -22.96
CA TYR A 301 -5.53 7.33 -23.08
C TYR A 301 -5.88 6.86 -24.50
N ASP A 302 -5.45 7.61 -25.52
CA ASP A 302 -5.74 7.28 -26.93
C ASP A 302 -5.17 5.91 -27.30
N VAL A 303 -3.94 5.60 -26.88
CA VAL A 303 -3.31 4.30 -27.09
C VAL A 303 -4.10 3.17 -26.42
N ALA A 304 -4.55 3.38 -25.19
CA ALA A 304 -5.38 2.40 -24.47
C ALA A 304 -6.71 2.14 -25.17
N LYS A 305 -7.35 3.19 -25.69
CA LYS A 305 -8.59 3.08 -26.48
C LYS A 305 -8.36 2.36 -27.81
N GLN A 306 -7.22 2.57 -28.48
CA GLN A 306 -6.84 1.87 -29.72
C GLN A 306 -6.62 0.37 -29.48
N VAL A 307 -6.09 -0.03 -28.34
CA VAL A 307 -5.97 -1.44 -27.93
C VAL A 307 -7.35 -2.08 -27.71
N GLY A 308 -8.36 -1.29 -27.34
CA GLY A 308 -9.74 -1.76 -27.16
C GLY A 308 -10.23 -1.74 -25.71
N LEU A 309 -9.46 -1.16 -24.77
CA LEU A 309 -9.92 -0.99 -23.39
C LEU A 309 -11.12 -0.03 -23.33
N LYS A 310 -12.21 -0.46 -22.70
CA LYS A 310 -13.44 0.33 -22.59
C LYS A 310 -13.38 1.35 -21.46
N ASN A 311 -12.76 0.99 -20.34
CA ASN A 311 -12.75 1.75 -19.10
C ASN A 311 -11.35 2.29 -18.83
N VAL A 312 -11.07 3.50 -19.32
CA VAL A 312 -9.78 4.18 -19.13
C VAL A 312 -10.03 5.53 -18.48
N TYR A 313 -9.32 5.81 -17.40
CA TYR A 313 -9.48 7.03 -16.60
C TYR A 313 -8.17 7.78 -16.50
N VAL A 314 -8.21 9.09 -16.72
CA VAL A 314 -7.05 9.98 -16.62
C VAL A 314 -7.22 10.87 -15.40
N TYR A 315 -6.20 10.91 -14.57
CA TYR A 315 -6.10 11.80 -13.41
C TYR A 315 -4.98 12.83 -13.69
N ASP A 316 -5.40 14.05 -14.02
CA ASP A 316 -4.53 15.19 -14.31
C ASP A 316 -4.68 16.30 -13.25
N ASP A 317 -5.04 15.92 -12.05
CA ASP A 317 -5.27 16.88 -10.96
C ASP A 317 -3.97 17.57 -10.58
N LYS A 318 -4.08 18.85 -10.27
CA LYS A 318 -2.97 19.59 -9.68
C LYS A 318 -2.83 19.12 -8.25
N GLY A 319 -1.64 18.60 -7.89
CA GLY A 319 -1.35 18.28 -6.50
C GLY A 319 -1.72 19.44 -5.59
N CYS A 320 -2.28 19.14 -4.44
CA CYS A 320 -2.70 20.16 -3.50
C CYS A 320 -1.49 20.75 -2.77
N ASP A 321 -1.36 22.09 -2.80
CA ASP A 321 -0.42 22.86 -1.97
C ASP A 321 -1.02 23.17 -0.58
N CYS A 322 -2.07 22.45 -0.14
CA CYS A 322 -2.71 22.68 1.14
C CYS A 322 -1.77 22.27 2.27
N ALA A 323 -1.22 23.27 2.93
CA ALA A 323 -0.65 23.12 4.24
C ALA A 323 -1.81 23.00 5.27
N ASP A 324 -2.04 21.80 5.74
CA ASP A 324 -2.27 21.41 7.10
C ASP A 324 -3.43 21.97 7.94
N GLU A 325 -4.46 21.14 8.08
CA GLU A 325 -5.02 20.81 9.41
C GLU A 325 -5.39 19.33 9.39
N ASN A 326 -4.41 18.45 9.52
CA ASN A 326 -4.61 17.00 9.50
C ASN A 326 -4.73 16.48 10.92
N LEU A 327 -5.82 15.75 11.21
CA LEU A 327 -5.95 14.99 12.45
C LEU A 327 -4.83 13.94 12.55
N THR A 328 -4.24 13.81 13.72
CA THR A 328 -3.38 12.67 14.03
C THR A 328 -4.18 11.36 14.05
N VAL A 329 -3.52 10.23 13.92
CA VAL A 329 -4.20 8.92 14.04
C VAL A 329 -4.97 8.81 15.35
N SER A 330 -4.40 9.31 16.46
CA SER A 330 -5.04 9.29 17.78
C SER A 330 -6.31 10.14 17.84
N GLU A 331 -6.29 11.33 17.25
CA GLU A 331 -7.45 12.21 17.15
C GLU A 331 -8.52 11.57 16.27
N TYR A 332 -8.13 11.00 15.11
CA TYR A 332 -9.07 10.33 14.20
C TYR A 332 -9.79 9.14 14.87
N LEU A 333 -9.07 8.39 15.70
CA LEU A 333 -9.62 7.25 16.44
C LEU A 333 -10.60 7.68 17.55
N SER A 334 -10.55 8.94 18.00
CA SER A 334 -11.33 9.45 19.12
C SER A 334 -12.50 10.38 18.76
N VAL A 335 -12.54 10.92 17.54
CA VAL A 335 -13.60 11.87 17.11
C VAL A 335 -14.76 11.16 16.40
N ASP A 336 -15.92 11.80 16.39
CA ASP A 336 -17.09 11.35 15.67
C ASP A 336 -17.11 11.85 14.21
N ALA A 337 -17.92 11.21 13.36
CA ALA A 337 -17.99 11.51 11.93
C ALA A 337 -18.35 12.97 11.62
N ASP A 338 -19.20 13.60 12.42
CA ASP A 338 -19.64 14.98 12.22
C ASP A 338 -18.49 15.98 12.45
N ASP A 339 -17.63 15.73 13.42
CA ASP A 339 -16.47 16.57 13.71
C ASP A 339 -15.41 16.47 12.61
N VAL A 340 -15.16 15.25 12.10
CA VAL A 340 -14.28 15.04 10.94
C VAL A 340 -14.81 15.73 9.69
N HIS A 341 -16.12 15.70 9.45
CA HIS A 341 -16.75 16.38 8.32
C HIS A 341 -16.61 17.91 8.38
N GLN A 342 -16.63 18.50 9.56
CA GLN A 342 -16.42 19.96 9.73
C GLN A 342 -14.96 20.35 9.46
N ILE A 343 -14.01 19.55 9.93
CA ILE A 343 -12.58 19.76 9.68
C ILE A 343 -12.25 19.62 8.18
N LYS A 344 -12.82 18.61 7.50
CA LYS A 344 -12.62 18.40 6.06
C LYS A 344 -13.28 19.46 5.17
N LYS A 345 -14.37 20.11 5.58
CA LYS A 345 -14.98 21.22 4.80
C LYS A 345 -14.04 22.39 4.62
N CYS A 346 -13.13 22.65 5.55
CA CYS A 346 -12.10 23.66 5.40
C CYS A 346 -11.02 23.24 4.38
N ALA A 347 -10.68 21.97 4.33
CA ALA A 347 -9.69 21.41 3.40
C ALA A 347 -10.23 21.25 1.97
N ALA A 348 -11.48 20.79 1.81
CA ALA A 348 -12.11 20.51 0.51
C ALA A 348 -12.34 21.76 -0.37
N SER A 349 -12.31 22.98 0.22
CA SER A 349 -12.39 24.20 -0.57
C SER A 349 -11.11 24.54 -1.34
N CYS A 350 -9.98 23.90 -1.03
CA CYS A 350 -8.66 24.18 -1.57
C CYS A 350 -8.08 23.03 -2.41
N CYS A 351 -8.52 21.80 -2.21
CA CYS A 351 -7.92 20.60 -2.80
C CYS A 351 -8.99 19.75 -3.47
N GLY A 352 -8.82 19.47 -4.76
CA GLY A 352 -9.51 18.32 -5.36
C GLY A 352 -9.00 17.02 -4.69
N ASP A 353 -9.91 16.16 -4.42
CA ASP A 353 -9.96 14.80 -3.88
C ASP A 353 -8.69 13.92 -3.70
N GLU A 354 -7.53 14.46 -3.34
CA GLU A 354 -6.37 13.64 -2.99
C GLU A 354 -6.22 13.51 -1.48
N GLY A 355 -6.20 12.26 -1.03
CA GLY A 355 -6.15 11.87 0.38
C GLY A 355 -5.05 12.56 1.19
N ILE A 356 -5.42 13.05 2.33
CA ILE A 356 -4.60 13.81 3.27
C ILE A 356 -3.59 12.87 3.94
N LEU A 357 -2.31 13.03 3.62
CA LEU A 357 -1.20 12.38 4.34
C LEU A 357 -1.01 13.06 5.69
N LEU A 358 -1.10 12.27 6.75
CA LEU A 358 -0.76 12.72 8.09
C LEU A 358 0.71 13.08 8.16
N LYS A 359 1.04 14.38 8.23
CA LYS A 359 2.40 14.82 8.56
C LYS A 359 2.68 14.49 10.02
N LYS A 360 3.68 13.64 10.24
CA LYS A 360 4.30 13.45 11.56
C LYS A 360 5.76 13.84 11.53
N TYR A 361 6.12 14.59 12.56
CA TYR A 361 7.44 14.94 13.05
C TYR A 361 8.27 15.94 12.24
N GLU A 362 8.14 17.21 12.62
CA GLU A 362 9.28 18.12 12.60
C GLU A 362 10.31 17.60 13.62
N HIS A 363 11.45 17.15 13.11
CA HIS A 363 12.66 17.07 13.93
C HIS A 363 13.06 18.51 14.26
N LYS A 364 12.84 18.95 15.47
CA LYS A 364 13.64 20.03 16.04
C LYS A 364 15.00 19.44 16.37
N ASP A 365 16.05 20.06 15.80
CA ASP A 365 17.47 19.80 16.01
C ASP A 365 17.86 19.51 17.47
#